data_f7e84fe7bfb713d4501158f051bb0296
#
_entry.id   f7e84fe7bfb713d4501158f051bb0296
#
_cell.length_a   1.000
_cell.length_b   1.000
_cell.length_c   1.000
_cell.angle_alpha   90.00
_cell.angle_beta   90.00
_cell.angle_gamma   90.00
#
_symmetry.space_group_name_H-M   'P 1'
#
loop_
_entity.id
_entity.type
_entity.pdbx_description
1 polymer ?
#
loop_
_entity_poly.entity_id
_entity_poly.type
_entity_poly.pdbx_seq_one_letter_code
_entity_poly.pdbx_strand_id
1 'polypeptide(L)'
;ITSCGLNQGPLRAEGSYPSVIACNLTNGNMPHGSNSIFQISFPNVTHQGEERFLAEISEGTLIGYKYFSFRNVTRIGVMARIETEDNKVQYKGPLRLDERVTEKADRHHQIRRPGMPSEQPVLEIRLTETGDPVGEILLDENAEEWTKFWGNAEIPDGESALYFVYHGTPRIQLRDICF
;
A
#
# COMPACT_ATOMS: atom_id res chain seq x y z
N ILE A 1 9.36 10.38 -28.61
CA ILE A 1 9.17 8.95 -28.91
C ILE A 1 8.47 8.37 -27.71
N THR A 2 7.22 8.10 -27.84
CA THR A 2 6.44 7.50 -26.77
C THR A 2 6.36 6.01 -27.03
N SER A 3 7.04 5.25 -26.24
CA SER A 3 6.87 3.80 -26.17
C SER A 3 5.55 3.38 -25.52
N CYS A 4 4.81 4.34 -25.04
CA CYS A 4 3.57 4.12 -24.31
C CYS A 4 2.40 3.72 -25.17
N GLY A 5 2.57 3.70 -26.45
CA GLY A 5 1.59 3.12 -27.38
C GLY A 5 1.64 1.61 -27.47
N LEU A 6 2.52 0.99 -26.78
CA LEU A 6 2.49 -0.45 -26.67
C LEU A 6 1.26 -0.83 -25.86
N ASN A 7 0.25 -1.23 -26.57
CA ASN A 7 -0.93 -1.86 -26.03
C ASN A 7 -0.51 -3.22 -25.49
N GLN A 8 0.13 -3.18 -24.35
CA GLN A 8 0.30 -4.36 -23.54
C GLN A 8 -1.06 -4.57 -22.89
N GLY A 9 -1.69 -5.66 -23.26
CA GLY A 9 -2.90 -6.11 -22.59
C GLY A 9 -2.70 -6.23 -21.08
N PRO A 10 -3.74 -6.56 -20.35
CA PRO A 10 -3.67 -6.70 -18.89
C PRO A 10 -2.57 -7.69 -18.51
N LEU A 11 -1.94 -7.44 -17.37
CA LEU A 11 -0.97 -8.35 -16.79
C LEU A 11 -1.69 -9.65 -16.43
N ARG A 12 -1.05 -10.79 -16.59
CA ARG A 12 -1.62 -12.05 -16.10
C ARG A 12 -1.54 -12.09 -14.59
N ALA A 13 -2.62 -12.50 -13.93
CA ALA A 13 -2.63 -12.72 -12.50
C ALA A 13 -1.92 -14.04 -12.14
N GLU A 14 -0.61 -14.09 -12.37
CA GLU A 14 0.26 -15.25 -12.11
C GLU A 14 1.66 -14.80 -11.68
N GLY A 15 2.27 -15.55 -10.75
CA GLY A 15 3.62 -15.25 -10.28
C GLY A 15 3.69 -14.10 -9.30
N SER A 16 4.65 -13.19 -9.49
CA SER A 16 4.86 -12.05 -8.61
C SER A 16 5.18 -10.78 -9.38
N TYR A 17 4.65 -9.67 -8.92
CA TYR A 17 4.87 -8.34 -9.48
C TYR A 17 5.33 -7.36 -8.41
N PRO A 18 6.28 -6.46 -8.73
CA PRO A 18 6.66 -5.40 -7.81
C PRO A 18 5.48 -4.50 -7.46
N SER A 19 5.28 -4.21 -6.19
CA SER A 19 4.19 -3.33 -5.75
C SER A 19 4.27 -1.92 -6.33
N VAL A 20 5.45 -1.48 -6.70
CA VAL A 20 5.72 -0.14 -7.25
C VAL A 20 5.13 0.11 -8.64
N ILE A 21 4.52 -0.90 -9.28
CA ILE A 21 3.72 -0.70 -10.51
C ILE A 21 2.35 -0.11 -10.22
N ALA A 22 2.04 0.20 -8.96
CA ALA A 22 0.80 0.87 -8.58
C ALA A 22 0.58 2.14 -9.41
N CYS A 23 -0.63 2.31 -9.92
CA CYS A 23 -1.04 3.48 -10.68
C CYS A 23 -1.91 4.45 -9.85
N ASN A 24 -2.37 4.02 -8.69
CA ASN A 24 -3.09 4.82 -7.71
C ASN A 24 -2.51 4.54 -6.33
N LEU A 25 -2.10 5.58 -5.63
CA LEU A 25 -1.53 5.49 -4.29
C LEU A 25 -1.96 6.71 -3.50
N THR A 26 -2.94 6.54 -2.62
CA THR A 26 -3.53 7.63 -1.86
C THR A 26 -3.81 7.20 -0.42
N ASN A 27 -3.88 8.15 0.50
CA ASN A 27 -4.28 7.85 1.88
C ASN A 27 -5.80 7.99 2.11
N GLY A 28 -6.60 7.94 1.04
CA GLY A 28 -8.05 8.00 1.09
C GLY A 28 -8.65 9.39 1.40
N ASN A 29 -7.96 10.18 2.19
CA ASN A 29 -8.41 11.51 2.64
C ASN A 29 -7.53 12.65 2.14
N MET A 30 -6.84 12.45 1.03
CA MET A 30 -6.00 13.51 0.46
C MET A 30 -6.89 14.64 -0.07
N PRO A 31 -6.86 15.84 0.54
CA PRO A 31 -7.62 16.96 0.01
C PRO A 31 -7.06 17.35 -1.35
N HIS A 32 -7.90 17.42 -2.35
CA HIS A 32 -7.52 17.90 -3.67
C HIS A 32 -6.93 19.31 -3.57
N GLY A 33 -5.76 19.50 -4.14
CA GLY A 33 -5.08 20.80 -4.19
C GLY A 33 -4.42 21.25 -2.89
N SER A 34 -4.22 20.36 -1.95
CA SER A 34 -3.44 20.67 -0.77
C SER A 34 -1.96 20.79 -1.11
N ASN A 35 -1.48 22.01 -1.24
CA ASN A 35 -0.04 22.33 -1.11
C ASN A 35 0.38 22.25 0.37
N SER A 36 -0.23 21.38 1.12
CA SER A 36 0.03 21.27 2.54
C SER A 36 1.41 20.70 2.75
N ILE A 37 2.37 21.61 2.93
CA ILE A 37 3.70 21.34 3.47
C ILE A 37 3.63 20.67 4.86
N PHE A 38 2.44 20.47 5.39
CA PHE A 38 2.16 19.89 6.70
C PHE A 38 1.74 18.41 6.64
N GLN A 39 1.59 17.84 5.47
CA GLN A 39 1.31 16.41 5.34
C GLN A 39 2.64 15.67 5.24
N ILE A 40 3.08 15.17 6.35
CA ILE A 40 4.43 14.65 6.55
C ILE A 40 4.55 13.17 6.20
N SER A 41 3.42 12.50 6.04
CA SER A 41 3.39 11.06 5.82
C SER A 41 2.39 10.71 4.73
N PHE A 42 2.92 10.43 3.55
CA PHE A 42 2.16 9.91 2.43
C PHE A 42 2.69 8.54 2.04
N PRO A 43 1.81 7.63 1.64
CA PRO A 43 2.27 6.42 0.99
C PRO A 43 3.10 6.82 -0.25
N ASN A 44 4.27 6.25 -0.37
CA ASN A 44 5.21 6.63 -1.42
C ASN A 44 6.01 5.44 -1.95
N VAL A 45 6.58 5.63 -3.14
CA VAL A 45 7.54 4.68 -3.70
C VAL A 45 8.93 5.03 -3.18
N THR A 46 9.58 4.08 -2.56
CA THR A 46 10.94 4.25 -2.05
C THR A 46 11.84 3.07 -2.44
N HIS A 47 13.09 3.14 -2.04
CA HIS A 47 14.05 2.07 -2.28
C HIS A 47 15.06 1.95 -1.14
N GLN A 48 15.55 0.75 -0.93
CA GLN A 48 16.65 0.44 -0.04
C GLN A 48 17.65 -0.43 -0.82
N GLY A 49 18.80 0.14 -1.17
CA GLY A 49 19.68 -0.50 -2.14
C GLY A 49 19.00 -0.62 -3.51
N GLU A 50 18.93 -1.84 -4.03
CA GLU A 50 18.27 -2.15 -5.30
C GLU A 50 16.77 -2.50 -5.14
N GLU A 51 16.32 -2.80 -3.93
CA GLU A 51 14.93 -3.12 -3.65
C GLU A 51 14.05 -1.88 -3.70
N ARG A 52 12.95 -1.95 -4.45
CA ARG A 52 11.92 -0.91 -4.52
C ARG A 52 10.64 -1.42 -3.88
N PHE A 53 9.99 -0.55 -3.11
CA PHE A 53 8.77 -0.90 -2.41
C PHE A 53 7.90 0.33 -2.13
N LEU A 54 6.66 0.11 -1.75
CA LEU A 54 5.78 1.13 -1.21
C LEU A 54 6.00 1.24 0.29
N ALA A 55 6.15 2.44 0.79
CA ALA A 55 6.37 2.75 2.21
C ALA A 55 5.32 3.73 2.74
N GLU A 56 5.31 3.90 4.06
CA GLU A 56 4.40 4.78 4.78
C GLU A 56 2.91 4.48 4.52
N ILE A 57 2.59 3.21 4.27
CA ILE A 57 1.22 2.74 4.14
C ILE A 57 0.58 2.75 5.53
N SER A 58 -0.48 3.52 5.70
CA SER A 58 -1.19 3.72 6.97
C SER A 58 -2.69 3.49 6.79
N GLU A 59 -3.44 3.56 7.88
CA GLU A 59 -4.90 3.40 7.89
C GLU A 59 -5.58 4.18 6.77
N GLY A 60 -6.41 3.49 5.99
CA GLY A 60 -7.15 4.05 4.86
C GLY A 60 -6.34 4.26 3.58
N THR A 61 -5.07 3.84 3.54
CA THR A 61 -4.29 3.88 2.30
C THR A 61 -4.92 2.99 1.24
N LEU A 62 -5.17 3.57 0.07
CA LEU A 62 -5.63 2.89 -1.13
C LEU A 62 -4.47 2.71 -2.11
N ILE A 63 -4.26 1.48 -2.55
CA ILE A 63 -3.23 1.11 -3.54
C ILE A 63 -3.95 0.46 -4.72
N GLY A 64 -3.87 1.07 -5.90
CA GLY A 64 -4.56 0.60 -7.09
C GLY A 64 -3.61 0.19 -8.19
N TYR A 65 -3.96 -0.89 -8.83
CA TYR A 65 -3.24 -1.45 -9.98
C TYR A 65 -4.18 -1.51 -11.17
N LYS A 66 -3.65 -1.17 -12.35
CA LYS A 66 -4.40 -1.33 -13.59
C LYS A 66 -4.53 -2.81 -13.92
N TYR A 67 -5.29 -3.10 -14.89
CA TYR A 67 -5.88 -4.36 -15.23
C TYR A 67 -4.95 -5.57 -15.17
N PHE A 68 -5.45 -6.54 -14.41
CA PHE A 68 -5.00 -7.91 -14.44
C PHE A 68 -6.02 -8.79 -15.16
N SER A 69 -5.53 -9.80 -15.87
CA SER A 69 -6.35 -10.89 -16.40
C SER A 69 -6.33 -12.02 -15.39
N PHE A 70 -7.45 -12.18 -14.69
CA PHE A 70 -7.65 -13.23 -13.69
C PHE A 70 -8.19 -14.49 -14.35
N ARG A 71 -7.65 -15.63 -13.95
CA ARG A 71 -8.13 -16.93 -14.36
C ARG A 71 -7.93 -17.94 -13.24
N ASN A 72 -9.03 -18.43 -12.66
CA ASN A 72 -9.03 -19.36 -11.53
C ASN A 72 -8.19 -18.87 -10.33
N VAL A 73 -8.14 -17.56 -10.10
CA VAL A 73 -7.45 -16.98 -8.95
C VAL A 73 -8.36 -17.02 -7.73
N THR A 74 -7.98 -17.78 -6.73
CA THR A 74 -8.73 -17.95 -5.48
C THR A 74 -8.04 -17.36 -4.27
N ARG A 75 -6.80 -16.88 -4.45
CA ARG A 75 -6.00 -16.25 -3.41
C ARG A 75 -5.05 -15.24 -3.99
N ILE A 76 -4.77 -14.21 -3.23
CA ILE A 76 -3.74 -13.21 -3.54
C ILE A 76 -2.81 -13.12 -2.35
N GLY A 77 -1.53 -12.93 -2.61
CA GLY A 77 -0.51 -12.72 -1.59
C GLY A 77 0.21 -11.41 -1.77
N VAL A 78 0.85 -10.99 -0.70
CA VAL A 78 1.73 -9.82 -0.69
C VAL A 78 3.01 -10.13 0.06
N MET A 79 4.11 -9.52 -0.36
CA MET A 79 5.35 -9.47 0.40
C MET A 79 5.37 -8.14 1.14
N ALA A 80 5.17 -8.19 2.46
CA ALA A 80 5.04 -7.01 3.29
C ALA A 80 5.85 -7.14 4.58
N ARG A 81 6.07 -6.01 5.25
CA ARG A 81 6.62 -5.96 6.61
C ARG A 81 6.06 -4.76 7.35
N ILE A 82 6.11 -4.81 8.66
CA ILE A 82 5.81 -3.67 9.52
C ILE A 82 6.94 -2.64 9.40
N GLU A 83 6.58 -1.38 9.27
CA GLU A 83 7.54 -0.28 9.27
C GLU A 83 7.95 0.03 10.71
N THR A 84 9.26 -0.04 10.97
CA THR A 84 9.90 0.27 12.24
C THR A 84 10.90 1.40 12.06
N GLU A 85 11.39 1.99 13.14
CA GLU A 85 12.43 3.03 13.05
C GLU A 85 13.71 2.51 12.39
N ASP A 86 14.00 1.20 12.52
CA ASP A 86 15.21 0.58 11.96
C ASP A 86 15.11 0.34 10.44
N ASN A 87 13.91 0.05 9.92
CA ASN A 87 13.69 -0.23 8.50
C ASN A 87 13.05 0.94 7.74
N LYS A 88 12.73 2.02 8.43
CA LYS A 88 12.14 3.22 7.84
C LYS A 88 13.14 3.92 6.92
N VAL A 89 12.73 4.12 5.69
CA VAL A 89 13.52 4.90 4.73
C VAL A 89 13.19 6.37 4.90
N GLN A 90 14.15 7.13 5.41
CA GLN A 90 13.99 8.58 5.52
C GLN A 90 13.92 9.20 4.13
N TYR A 91 12.83 9.89 3.84
CA TYR A 91 12.72 10.69 2.62
C TYR A 91 13.72 11.82 2.65
N LYS A 92 14.77 11.73 1.81
CA LYS A 92 15.75 12.77 1.62
C LYS A 92 15.31 13.73 0.51
N GLY A 93 14.11 14.26 0.59
CA GLY A 93 13.62 15.26 -0.35
C GLY A 93 14.27 16.64 -0.15
N PRO A 94 14.17 17.55 -1.15
CA PRO A 94 14.76 18.86 -1.09
C PRO A 94 14.13 19.81 -0.06
N LEU A 95 12.99 19.43 0.52
CA LEU A 95 12.29 20.22 1.53
C LEU A 95 12.72 19.75 2.93
N ARG A 96 13.67 20.45 3.50
CA ARG A 96 13.92 20.39 4.93
C ARG A 96 12.76 21.13 5.62
N LEU A 97 11.72 20.40 5.98
CA LEU A 97 10.78 20.91 6.96
C LEU A 97 11.49 20.98 8.30
N ASP A 98 11.27 22.07 9.02
CA ASP A 98 11.80 22.25 10.38
C ASP A 98 11.35 21.05 11.23
N GLU A 99 12.28 20.38 11.90
CA GLU A 99 12.03 19.23 12.75
C GLU A 99 10.89 19.47 13.75
N ARG A 100 10.68 20.70 14.19
CA ARG A 100 9.57 21.11 15.07
C ARG A 100 8.19 20.98 14.43
N VAL A 101 8.12 21.07 13.11
CA VAL A 101 6.86 20.88 12.36
C VAL A 101 6.56 19.39 12.24
N THR A 102 7.60 18.57 12.03
CA THR A 102 7.47 17.11 11.98
C THR A 102 6.98 16.53 13.31
N GLU A 103 7.57 16.93 14.42
CA GLU A 103 7.11 16.49 15.75
C GLU A 103 5.65 16.85 16.05
N LYS A 104 5.17 18.02 15.61
CA LYS A 104 3.76 18.42 15.84
C LYS A 104 2.79 17.63 14.99
N ALA A 105 3.15 17.30 13.77
CA ALA A 105 2.28 16.54 12.89
C ALA A 105 2.22 15.06 13.28
N ASP A 106 3.33 14.48 13.68
CA ASP A 106 3.35 13.11 14.23
C ASP A 106 2.48 12.99 15.49
N ARG A 107 2.45 14.02 16.35
CA ARG A 107 1.55 14.05 17.50
C ARG A 107 0.07 14.13 17.11
N HIS A 108 -0.28 14.75 15.99
CA HIS A 108 -1.66 14.84 15.52
C HIS A 108 -2.16 13.55 14.87
N HIS A 109 -1.28 12.76 14.27
CA HIS A 109 -1.62 11.45 13.72
C HIS A 109 -1.62 10.32 14.78
N GLN A 110 -1.00 10.55 15.92
CA GLN A 110 -1.01 9.62 17.06
C GLN A 110 -2.21 9.79 18.00
N ILE A 111 -3.30 10.43 17.57
CA ILE A 111 -4.54 10.38 18.33
C ILE A 111 -5.12 8.97 18.21
N ARG A 112 -4.47 8.06 18.90
CA ARG A 112 -5.03 6.79 19.31
C ARG A 112 -6.32 7.11 20.06
N ARG A 113 -7.44 6.77 19.49
CA ARG A 113 -8.68 6.78 20.27
C ARG A 113 -8.47 5.79 21.44
N PRO A 114 -8.48 6.24 22.69
CA PRO A 114 -8.27 5.34 23.81
C PRO A 114 -9.39 4.31 23.80
N GLY A 115 -9.06 3.03 23.72
CA GLY A 115 -10.01 1.95 23.91
C GLY A 115 -10.40 1.13 22.68
N MET A 116 -9.85 1.38 21.49
CA MET A 116 -9.93 0.37 20.44
C MET A 116 -8.87 -0.70 20.67
N PRO A 117 -9.25 -2.00 20.60
CA PRO A 117 -8.26 -3.06 20.58
C PRO A 117 -7.34 -2.83 19.36
N SER A 118 -6.09 -3.25 19.47
CA SER A 118 -5.16 -3.30 18.36
C SER A 118 -5.79 -4.23 17.32
N GLU A 119 -6.44 -3.65 16.32
CA GLU A 119 -6.99 -4.44 15.24
C GLU A 119 -5.82 -5.00 14.45
N GLN A 120 -5.84 -6.31 14.23
CA GLN A 120 -4.85 -7.00 13.42
C GLN A 120 -4.75 -6.29 12.07
N PRO A 121 -3.53 -5.94 11.60
CA PRO A 121 -3.36 -5.29 10.31
C PRO A 121 -3.94 -6.13 9.19
N VAL A 122 -4.72 -5.50 8.31
CA VAL A 122 -5.38 -6.19 7.20
C VAL A 122 -5.28 -5.37 5.92
N LEU A 123 -5.12 -6.05 4.80
CA LEU A 123 -5.28 -5.51 3.46
C LEU A 123 -6.55 -6.07 2.85
N GLU A 124 -7.57 -5.26 2.69
CA GLU A 124 -8.75 -5.60 1.91
C GLU A 124 -8.40 -5.67 0.43
N ILE A 125 -8.94 -6.66 -0.26
CA ILE A 125 -8.82 -6.85 -1.71
C ILE A 125 -10.11 -6.38 -2.36
N ARG A 126 -10.01 -5.46 -3.32
CA ARG A 126 -11.16 -4.94 -4.07
C ARG A 126 -10.88 -4.94 -5.57
N LEU A 127 -11.92 -4.98 -6.38
CA LEU A 127 -11.83 -4.89 -7.85
C LEU A 127 -12.18 -3.49 -8.38
N THR A 128 -12.72 -2.66 -7.52
CA THR A 128 -13.00 -1.24 -7.81
C THR A 128 -12.57 -0.41 -6.61
N GLU A 129 -12.35 0.88 -6.84
CA GLU A 129 -11.87 1.80 -5.80
C GLU A 129 -12.80 1.89 -4.58
N THR A 130 -14.11 1.84 -4.82
CA THR A 130 -15.14 2.02 -3.78
C THR A 130 -16.05 0.81 -3.62
N GLY A 131 -15.71 -0.31 -4.27
CA GLY A 131 -16.52 -1.54 -4.21
C GLY A 131 -16.35 -2.31 -2.92
N ASP A 132 -17.22 -3.31 -2.75
CA ASP A 132 -17.11 -4.23 -1.63
C ASP A 132 -15.83 -5.06 -1.72
N PRO A 133 -15.24 -5.45 -0.58
CA PRO A 133 -14.09 -6.36 -0.57
C PRO A 133 -14.45 -7.71 -1.17
N VAL A 134 -13.58 -8.24 -2.01
CA VAL A 134 -13.65 -9.60 -2.55
C VAL A 134 -12.77 -10.58 -1.78
N GLY A 135 -12.03 -10.09 -0.80
CA GLY A 135 -11.15 -10.86 0.07
C GLY A 135 -10.33 -9.97 0.97
N GLU A 136 -9.53 -10.60 1.80
CA GLU A 136 -8.65 -9.90 2.73
C GLU A 136 -7.35 -10.69 2.98
N ILE A 137 -6.28 -9.99 3.30
CA ILE A 137 -4.99 -10.54 3.68
C ILE A 137 -4.68 -10.04 5.10
N LEU A 138 -4.65 -10.98 6.05
CA LEU A 138 -4.26 -10.68 7.41
C LEU A 138 -2.73 -10.62 7.50
N LEU A 139 -2.21 -9.56 8.12
CA LEU A 139 -0.79 -9.36 8.32
C LEU A 139 -0.44 -9.65 9.79
N ASP A 140 0.81 -10.04 10.03
CA ASP A 140 1.34 -10.18 11.39
C ASP A 140 1.93 -8.83 11.82
N GLU A 141 1.42 -8.29 12.93
CA GLU A 141 1.88 -7.02 13.51
C GLU A 141 3.34 -7.05 14.00
N ASN A 142 3.94 -8.25 14.10
CA ASN A 142 5.33 -8.45 14.51
C ASN A 142 6.27 -8.77 13.33
N ALA A 143 5.77 -8.75 12.09
CA ALA A 143 6.59 -9.07 10.93
C ALA A 143 7.46 -7.88 10.51
N GLU A 144 8.60 -7.70 11.14
CA GLU A 144 9.57 -6.63 10.85
C GLU A 144 10.42 -6.92 9.61
N GLU A 145 10.50 -8.20 9.22
CA GLU A 145 11.20 -8.66 8.01
C GLU A 145 10.21 -8.95 6.88
N TRP A 146 10.71 -8.92 5.63
CA TRP A 146 9.90 -9.22 4.45
C TRP A 146 9.26 -10.60 4.55
N THR A 147 7.97 -10.62 4.77
CA THR A 147 7.17 -11.83 4.97
C THR A 147 6.06 -11.90 3.93
N LYS A 148 5.82 -13.10 3.42
CA LYS A 148 4.76 -13.35 2.45
C LYS A 148 3.47 -13.72 3.17
N PHE A 149 2.43 -12.92 2.97
CA PHE A 149 1.09 -13.14 3.48
C PHE A 149 0.15 -13.52 2.35
N TRP A 150 -0.80 -14.38 2.63
CA TRP A 150 -1.79 -14.82 1.67
C TRP A 150 -3.20 -14.62 2.21
N GLY A 151 -4.10 -14.18 1.35
CA GLY A 151 -5.52 -14.09 1.62
C GLY A 151 -6.35 -14.79 0.55
N ASN A 152 -7.48 -15.33 0.94
CA ASN A 152 -8.45 -15.86 -0.02
C ASN A 152 -9.18 -14.68 -0.67
N ALA A 153 -9.52 -14.84 -1.95
CA ALA A 153 -10.24 -13.81 -2.70
C ALA A 153 -11.20 -14.48 -3.70
N GLU A 154 -12.42 -13.96 -3.76
CA GLU A 154 -13.44 -14.39 -4.73
C GLU A 154 -13.41 -13.48 -5.95
N ILE A 155 -12.50 -13.76 -6.88
CA ILE A 155 -12.27 -12.95 -8.06
C ILE A 155 -12.86 -13.64 -9.29
N PRO A 156 -13.81 -13.02 -9.99
CA PRO A 156 -14.32 -13.55 -11.25
C PRO A 156 -13.21 -13.62 -12.32
N ASP A 157 -13.27 -14.66 -13.15
CA ASP A 157 -12.41 -14.72 -14.33
C ASP A 157 -12.69 -13.53 -15.26
N GLY A 158 -11.63 -12.95 -15.79
CA GLY A 158 -11.71 -11.82 -16.69
C GLY A 158 -10.69 -10.74 -16.40
N GLU A 159 -10.88 -9.58 -17.00
CA GLU A 159 -10.02 -8.43 -16.83
C GLU A 159 -10.60 -7.48 -15.79
N SER A 160 -9.82 -7.17 -14.78
CA SER A 160 -10.20 -6.21 -13.73
C SER A 160 -9.01 -5.46 -13.18
N ALA A 161 -9.27 -4.29 -12.61
CA ALA A 161 -8.32 -3.63 -11.74
C ALA A 161 -8.22 -4.37 -10.41
N LEU A 162 -7.14 -4.15 -9.69
CA LEU A 162 -6.90 -4.68 -8.36
C LEU A 162 -6.60 -3.53 -7.42
N TYR A 163 -7.30 -3.49 -6.30
CA TYR A 163 -7.08 -2.49 -5.27
C TYR A 163 -6.84 -3.18 -3.93
N PHE A 164 -5.95 -2.58 -3.15
CA PHE A 164 -5.80 -2.89 -1.73
C PHE A 164 -6.17 -1.67 -0.90
N VAL A 165 -6.90 -1.88 0.18
CA VAL A 165 -7.15 -0.88 1.21
C VAL A 165 -6.56 -1.38 2.51
N TYR A 166 -5.67 -0.61 3.09
CA TYR A 166 -5.03 -0.98 4.34
C TYR A 166 -5.83 -0.50 5.55
N HIS A 167 -6.01 -1.40 6.51
CA HIS A 167 -6.57 -1.13 7.83
C HIS A 167 -5.63 -1.65 8.89
N GLY A 168 -5.26 -0.80 9.82
CA GLY A 168 -4.39 -1.18 10.93
C GLY A 168 -3.64 0.01 11.53
N THR A 169 -3.20 -0.17 12.77
CA THR A 169 -2.47 0.86 13.51
C THR A 169 -1.00 0.99 13.07
N PRO A 170 -0.23 -0.12 12.90
CA PRO A 170 1.16 -0.01 12.46
C PRO A 170 1.22 0.39 11.00
N ARG A 171 2.21 1.18 10.62
CA ARG A 171 2.53 1.40 9.21
C ARG A 171 3.16 0.14 8.64
N ILE A 172 2.95 -0.08 7.35
CA ILE A 172 3.54 -1.19 6.63
C ILE A 172 4.31 -0.74 5.41
N GLN A 173 5.18 -1.60 4.96
CA GLN A 173 5.86 -1.52 3.68
C GLN A 173 5.43 -2.71 2.83
N LEU A 174 5.25 -2.48 1.51
CA LEU A 174 4.78 -3.48 0.56
C LEU A 174 5.75 -3.58 -0.61
N ARG A 175 6.32 -4.77 -0.84
CA ARG A 175 7.31 -4.98 -1.89
C ARG A 175 6.75 -5.63 -3.14
N ASP A 176 6.01 -6.72 -2.98
CA ASP A 176 5.49 -7.50 -4.10
C ASP A 176 4.04 -7.90 -3.91
N ILE A 177 3.35 -8.11 -5.03
CA ILE A 177 2.05 -8.75 -5.12
C ILE A 177 2.28 -10.14 -5.72
N CYS A 178 1.59 -11.15 -5.20
CA CYS A 178 1.72 -12.55 -5.60
C CYS A 178 0.35 -13.16 -5.98
N PHE A 179 0.35 -14.04 -6.97
CA PHE A 179 -0.83 -14.77 -7.43
C PHE A 179 -0.57 -16.27 -7.42
#